data_515998c9d96db8e6cff8dd1ef6dd53b6
#
_entry.id   515998c9d96db8e6cff8dd1ef6dd53b6
#
_cell.length_a   1.000
_cell.length_b   1.000
_cell.length_c   1.000
_cell.angle_alpha   90.00
_cell.angle_beta   90.00
_cell.angle_gamma   90.00
#
_symmetry.space_group_name_H-M   'P 1'
#
loop_
_entity.id
_entity.type
_entity.pdbx_description
1 polymer ?
#
loop_
_entity_poly.entity_id
_entity_poly.type
_entity_poly.pdbx_seq_one_letter_code
_entity_poly.pdbx_strand_id
1 'polypeptide(L)'
;LGSWKERLVRIVPQALCYLGFGALLLVISGFPVMPCRGSACFTISYAVLGFSVLAMTLLMFYVVDATRLCRRLIKIMVGTTIWWSDRLLVREAAKRGVDQAYVHEWIAVEFIAKRTAVISAMIYYPFVVVFLMAVARHSYFDRWDFPLGLMAIFGVNAAYAFGNGVFLRRSAEQAKRAAVVQLKSRLDGLSGEVVFKKEK
;
A
#
# COMPACT_ATOMS: atom_id res chain seq x y z
N LEU A 1 5.16 -14.41 5.02
CA LEU A 1 4.72 -13.10 5.51
C LEU A 1 5.23 -12.96 6.93
N GLY A 2 6.31 -12.20 7.13
CA GLY A 2 7.00 -12.07 8.41
C GLY A 2 6.09 -11.69 9.57
N SER A 3 6.49 -12.07 10.78
CA SER A 3 5.75 -11.75 11.99
C SER A 3 5.60 -10.23 12.15
N TRP A 4 4.60 -9.78 12.92
CA TRP A 4 4.40 -8.36 13.24
C TRP A 4 5.69 -7.71 13.79
N LYS A 5 6.45 -8.46 14.57
CA LYS A 5 7.74 -8.02 15.13
C LYS A 5 8.78 -7.70 14.03
N GLU A 6 8.90 -8.56 13.02
CA GLU A 6 9.83 -8.35 11.90
C GLU A 6 9.45 -7.13 11.05
N ARG A 7 8.16 -6.82 10.93
CA ARG A 7 7.68 -5.60 10.27
C ARG A 7 8.05 -4.36 11.07
N LEU A 8 7.83 -4.37 12.37
CA LEU A 8 8.20 -3.25 13.24
C LEU A 8 9.70 -2.98 13.19
N VAL A 9 10.54 -4.01 13.27
CA VAL A 9 12.01 -3.88 13.20
C VAL A 9 12.46 -3.21 11.88
N ARG A 10 11.73 -3.39 10.79
CA ARG A 10 12.04 -2.73 9.50
C ARG A 10 11.49 -1.30 9.41
N ILE A 11 10.31 -1.07 9.95
CA ILE A 11 9.61 0.21 9.84
C ILE A 11 10.20 1.25 10.80
N VAL A 12 10.47 0.87 12.04
CA VAL A 12 10.91 1.78 13.10
C VAL A 12 12.20 2.53 12.76
N PRO A 13 13.28 1.88 12.28
CA PRO A 13 14.51 2.62 11.92
C PRO A 13 14.29 3.63 10.79
N GLN A 14 13.48 3.26 9.78
CA GLN A 14 13.17 4.16 8.67
C GLN A 14 12.34 5.35 9.13
N ALA A 15 11.34 5.11 10.00
CA ALA A 15 10.52 6.15 10.58
C ALA A 15 11.34 7.11 11.47
N LEU A 16 12.24 6.57 12.30
CA LEU A 16 13.13 7.37 13.15
C LEU A 16 14.09 8.25 12.32
N CYS A 17 14.70 7.68 11.28
CA CYS A 17 15.57 8.43 10.38
C CYS A 17 14.81 9.57 9.70
N TYR A 18 13.59 9.30 9.25
CA TYR A 18 12.73 10.29 8.63
C TYR A 18 12.29 11.40 9.61
N LEU A 19 11.91 11.02 10.83
CA LEU A 19 11.56 11.97 11.89
C LEU A 19 12.76 12.84 12.28
N GLY A 20 13.97 12.27 12.37
CA GLY A 20 15.20 13.00 12.62
C GLY A 20 15.49 14.02 11.53
N PHE A 21 15.32 13.64 10.26
CA PHE A 21 15.45 14.57 9.14
C PHE A 21 14.38 15.65 9.17
N GLY A 22 13.13 15.30 9.49
CA GLY A 22 12.04 16.25 9.66
C GLY A 22 12.29 17.24 10.79
N ALA A 23 12.81 16.77 11.94
CA ALA A 23 13.19 17.63 13.05
C ALA A 23 14.31 18.62 12.65
N LEU A 24 15.32 18.14 11.92
CA LEU A 24 16.38 19.01 11.40
C LEU A 24 15.82 20.10 10.48
N LEU A 25 14.91 19.74 9.58
CA LEU A 25 14.25 20.72 8.71
C LEU A 25 13.45 21.75 9.51
N LEU A 26 12.75 21.34 10.58
CA LEU A 26 12.01 22.27 11.43
C LEU A 26 12.92 23.19 12.22
N VAL A 27 14.10 22.74 12.64
CA VAL A 27 15.11 23.59 13.29
C VAL A 27 15.61 24.66 12.31
N ILE A 28 15.83 24.32 11.05
CA ILE A 28 16.33 25.23 10.01
C ILE A 28 15.24 26.20 9.54
N SER A 29 14.01 25.71 9.32
CA SER A 29 12.90 26.49 8.75
C SER A 29 12.04 27.21 9.78
N GLY A 30 12.27 26.96 11.07
CA GLY A 30 11.45 27.44 12.18
C GLY A 30 10.35 26.48 12.60
N PHE A 31 10.04 26.52 13.90
CA PHE A 31 8.92 25.74 14.43
C PHE A 31 7.59 26.46 14.17
N PRO A 32 6.48 25.72 13.99
CA PRO A 32 5.17 26.31 13.84
C PRO A 32 4.80 27.11 15.11
N VAL A 33 4.43 28.35 14.91
CA VAL A 33 3.97 29.20 16.01
C VAL A 33 2.56 28.81 16.38
N MET A 34 2.34 28.38 17.61
CA MET A 34 1.02 28.02 18.10
C MET A 34 0.36 29.20 18.79
N PRO A 35 -0.89 29.56 18.42
CA PRO A 35 -1.64 30.64 19.05
C PRO A 35 -2.18 30.20 20.42
N CYS A 36 -1.31 29.92 21.37
CA CYS A 36 -1.65 29.48 22.71
C CYS A 36 -1.37 30.55 23.77
N ARG A 37 -2.28 30.67 24.73
CA ARG A 37 -2.06 31.47 25.96
C ARG A 37 -1.80 30.52 27.12
N GLY A 38 -0.61 30.65 27.72
CA GLY A 38 -0.19 29.88 28.91
C GLY A 38 0.63 28.62 28.58
N SER A 39 1.52 28.27 29.53
CA SER A 39 2.48 27.18 29.38
C SER A 39 1.82 25.81 29.21
N ALA A 40 0.73 25.54 29.91
CA ALA A 40 0.00 24.29 29.79
C ALA A 40 -0.59 24.06 28.38
N CYS A 41 -1.20 25.12 27.79
CA CYS A 41 -1.71 25.04 26.44
C CYS A 41 -0.60 24.76 25.43
N PHE A 42 0.53 25.42 25.57
CA PHE A 42 1.69 25.26 24.71
C PHE A 42 2.22 23.81 24.75
N THR A 43 2.41 23.26 25.93
CA THR A 43 2.91 21.89 26.12
C THR A 43 1.95 20.86 25.51
N ILE A 44 0.64 21.00 25.75
CA ILE A 44 -0.36 20.08 25.21
C ILE A 44 -0.41 20.14 23.70
N SER A 45 -0.38 21.34 23.10
CA SER A 45 -0.45 21.53 21.65
C SER A 45 0.76 20.93 20.94
N TYR A 46 1.97 21.13 21.47
CA TYR A 46 3.16 20.49 20.90
C TYR A 46 3.17 18.99 21.10
N ALA A 47 2.69 18.49 22.24
CA ALA A 47 2.56 17.04 22.47
C ALA A 47 1.58 16.39 21.47
N VAL A 48 0.43 17.03 21.23
CA VAL A 48 -0.57 16.56 20.25
C VAL A 48 0.00 16.62 18.84
N LEU A 49 0.69 17.70 18.47
CA LEU A 49 1.34 17.79 17.17
C LEU A 49 2.40 16.71 16.98
N GLY A 50 3.29 16.54 17.96
CA GLY A 50 4.34 15.51 17.92
C GLY A 50 3.76 14.10 17.80
N PHE A 51 2.73 13.78 18.58
CA PHE A 51 2.03 12.51 18.50
C PHE A 51 1.36 12.31 17.12
N SER A 52 0.73 13.32 16.57
CA SER A 52 0.08 13.27 15.26
C SER A 52 1.10 13.03 14.14
N VAL A 53 2.24 13.73 14.16
CA VAL A 53 3.33 13.54 13.19
C VAL A 53 3.92 12.15 13.31
N LEU A 54 4.15 11.66 14.53
CA LEU A 54 4.64 10.30 14.78
C LEU A 54 3.67 9.24 14.26
N ALA A 55 2.40 9.34 14.61
CA ALA A 55 1.36 8.39 14.19
C ALA A 55 1.21 8.37 12.67
N MET A 56 1.20 9.55 12.03
CA MET A 56 1.14 9.67 10.58
C MET A 56 2.37 9.05 9.90
N THR A 57 3.56 9.31 10.42
CA THR A 57 4.80 8.75 9.87
C THR A 57 4.81 7.23 9.98
N LEU A 58 4.45 6.67 11.12
CA LEU A 58 4.35 5.23 11.31
C LEU A 58 3.31 4.60 10.37
N LEU A 59 2.14 5.23 10.22
CA LEU A 59 1.11 4.77 9.29
C LEU A 59 1.62 4.75 7.84
N MET A 60 2.33 5.80 7.42
CA MET A 60 2.93 5.90 6.09
C MET A 60 3.91 4.77 5.83
N PHE A 61 4.88 4.55 6.72
CA PHE A 61 5.86 3.50 6.55
C PHE A 61 5.22 2.11 6.61
N TYR A 62 4.18 1.93 7.41
CA TYR A 62 3.40 0.69 7.44
C TYR A 62 2.72 0.41 6.08
N VAL A 63 2.09 1.41 5.48
CA VAL A 63 1.46 1.31 4.16
C VAL A 63 2.51 1.01 3.08
N VAL A 64 3.66 1.67 3.13
CA VAL A 64 4.77 1.44 2.20
C VAL A 64 5.32 0.02 2.33
N ASP A 65 5.54 -0.48 3.55
CA ASP A 65 5.99 -1.87 3.78
C ASP A 65 4.95 -2.88 3.26
N ALA A 66 3.67 -2.66 3.54
CA ALA A 66 2.58 -3.49 3.02
C ALA A 66 2.55 -3.51 1.48
N THR A 67 2.76 -2.36 0.85
CA THR A 67 2.83 -2.22 -0.62
C THR A 67 4.02 -2.98 -1.20
N ARG A 68 5.19 -2.86 -0.58
CA ARG A 68 6.41 -3.60 -0.98
C ARG A 68 6.24 -5.11 -0.84
N LEU A 69 5.63 -5.57 0.26
CA LEU A 69 5.34 -6.99 0.49
C LEU A 69 4.35 -7.53 -0.54
N CYS A 70 3.29 -6.79 -0.84
CA CYS A 70 2.31 -7.17 -1.86
C CYS A 70 2.97 -7.27 -3.24
N ARG A 71 3.79 -6.30 -3.62
CA ARG A 71 4.54 -6.33 -4.88
C ARG A 71 5.50 -7.52 -4.96
N ARG A 72 6.19 -7.84 -3.86
CA ARG A 72 7.06 -9.03 -3.79
C ARG A 72 6.26 -10.31 -3.94
N LEU A 73 5.10 -10.41 -3.28
CA LEU A 73 4.17 -11.52 -3.40
C LEU A 73 3.70 -11.70 -4.86
N ILE A 74 3.26 -10.62 -5.52
CA ILE A 74 2.84 -10.64 -6.92
C ILE A 74 3.97 -11.18 -7.83
N LYS A 75 5.21 -10.74 -7.63
CA LYS A 75 6.35 -11.21 -8.41
C LYS A 75 6.60 -12.72 -8.22
N ILE A 76 6.49 -13.21 -6.99
CA ILE A 76 6.64 -14.64 -6.70
C ILE A 76 5.51 -15.43 -7.37
N MET A 77 4.26 -14.94 -7.28
CA MET A 77 3.10 -15.62 -7.85
C MET A 77 3.14 -15.68 -9.38
N VAL A 78 3.72 -14.70 -10.04
CA VAL A 78 3.89 -14.70 -11.51
C VAL A 78 5.07 -15.57 -11.96
N GLY A 79 6.13 -15.68 -11.13
CA GLY A 79 7.36 -16.41 -11.47
C GLY A 79 7.39 -17.88 -11.07
N THR A 80 6.48 -18.32 -10.20
CA THR A 80 6.47 -19.70 -9.68
C THR A 80 5.07 -20.29 -9.75
N THR A 81 4.96 -21.56 -10.18
CA THR A 81 3.70 -22.33 -10.05
C THR A 81 3.40 -22.52 -8.56
N ILE A 82 2.39 -21.84 -8.06
CA ILE A 82 1.97 -21.97 -6.67
C ILE A 82 1.11 -23.20 -6.54
N TRP A 83 1.52 -24.12 -5.68
CA TRP A 83 0.73 -25.28 -5.31
C TRP A 83 -0.30 -24.87 -4.26
N TRP A 84 -1.56 -24.78 -4.69
CA TRP A 84 -2.67 -24.58 -3.78
C TRP A 84 -3.06 -25.94 -3.17
N SER A 85 -3.58 -25.92 -1.94
CA SER A 85 -4.08 -27.15 -1.31
C SER A 85 -5.22 -27.76 -2.13
N ASP A 86 -5.17 -29.07 -2.38
CA ASP A 86 -6.17 -29.79 -3.18
C ASP A 86 -7.60 -29.59 -2.66
N ARG A 87 -7.77 -29.51 -1.33
CA ARG A 87 -9.07 -29.22 -0.70
C ARG A 87 -9.65 -27.87 -1.15
N LEU A 88 -8.79 -26.88 -1.33
CA LEU A 88 -9.18 -25.53 -1.74
C LEU A 88 -9.56 -25.53 -3.23
N LEU A 89 -8.80 -26.24 -4.04
CA LEU A 89 -9.06 -26.39 -5.48
C LEU A 89 -10.38 -27.10 -5.76
N VAL A 90 -10.62 -28.23 -5.13
CA VAL A 90 -11.87 -29.01 -5.28
C VAL A 90 -13.07 -28.15 -4.86
N ARG A 91 -12.98 -27.44 -3.73
CA ARG A 91 -14.04 -26.57 -3.23
C ARG A 91 -14.37 -25.42 -4.18
N GLU A 92 -13.34 -24.75 -4.69
CA GLU A 92 -13.54 -23.61 -5.60
C GLU A 92 -13.95 -24.05 -7.00
N ALA A 93 -13.48 -25.21 -7.48
CA ALA A 93 -13.92 -25.85 -8.71
C ALA A 93 -15.41 -26.18 -8.67
N ALA A 94 -15.85 -26.88 -7.60
CA ALA A 94 -17.24 -27.23 -7.39
C ALA A 94 -18.16 -26.00 -7.29
N LYS A 95 -17.71 -24.94 -6.61
CA LYS A 95 -18.47 -23.70 -6.46
C LYS A 95 -18.71 -22.97 -7.78
N ARG A 96 -17.83 -23.14 -8.75
CA ARG A 96 -17.83 -22.38 -10.02
C ARG A 96 -18.16 -23.20 -11.24
N GLY A 97 -18.22 -24.54 -11.11
CA GLY A 97 -18.46 -25.44 -12.23
C GLY A 97 -17.34 -25.44 -13.28
N VAL A 98 -16.09 -25.16 -12.85
CA VAL A 98 -14.91 -25.06 -13.72
C VAL A 98 -13.95 -26.20 -13.40
N ASP A 99 -13.25 -26.71 -14.42
CA ASP A 99 -12.26 -27.77 -14.24
C ASP A 99 -11.10 -27.32 -13.33
N GLN A 100 -10.61 -28.24 -12.47
CA GLN A 100 -9.54 -27.99 -11.50
C GLN A 100 -8.27 -27.43 -12.15
N ALA A 101 -7.98 -27.77 -13.39
CA ALA A 101 -6.81 -27.29 -14.12
C ALA A 101 -6.77 -25.75 -14.27
N TYR A 102 -7.93 -25.11 -14.37
CA TYR A 102 -8.04 -23.64 -14.55
C TYR A 102 -8.22 -22.88 -13.24
N VAL A 103 -8.60 -23.58 -12.17
CA VAL A 103 -8.90 -22.96 -10.87
C VAL A 103 -7.64 -22.39 -10.23
N HIS A 104 -6.47 -22.99 -10.45
CA HIS A 104 -5.19 -22.48 -9.92
C HIS A 104 -4.90 -21.04 -10.30
N GLU A 105 -5.02 -20.71 -11.57
CA GLU A 105 -4.75 -19.37 -12.09
C GLU A 105 -5.81 -18.37 -11.66
N TRP A 106 -7.06 -18.82 -11.63
CA TRP A 106 -8.16 -17.99 -11.16
C TRP A 106 -7.98 -17.57 -9.69
N ILE A 107 -7.69 -18.52 -8.79
CA ILE A 107 -7.47 -18.23 -7.37
C ILE A 107 -6.29 -17.26 -7.19
N ALA A 108 -5.21 -17.44 -7.96
CA ALA A 108 -4.06 -16.53 -7.91
C ALA A 108 -4.43 -15.11 -8.29
N VAL A 109 -5.17 -14.93 -9.40
CA VAL A 109 -5.62 -13.61 -9.89
C VAL A 109 -6.58 -12.97 -8.88
N GLU A 110 -7.56 -13.73 -8.37
CA GLU A 110 -8.52 -13.22 -7.39
C GLU A 110 -7.84 -12.81 -6.08
N PHE A 111 -6.87 -13.61 -5.61
CA PHE A 111 -6.10 -13.29 -4.42
C PHE A 111 -5.29 -11.99 -4.60
N ILE A 112 -4.61 -11.84 -5.75
CA ILE A 112 -3.86 -10.62 -6.08
C ILE A 112 -4.83 -9.43 -6.12
N ALA A 113 -5.97 -9.56 -6.79
CA ALA A 113 -6.96 -8.49 -6.91
C ALA A 113 -7.49 -8.04 -5.54
N LYS A 114 -7.90 -8.98 -4.68
CA LYS A 114 -8.38 -8.67 -3.33
C LYS A 114 -7.31 -8.00 -2.47
N ARG A 115 -6.07 -8.50 -2.50
CA ARG A 115 -4.97 -7.91 -1.73
C ARG A 115 -4.59 -6.53 -2.23
N THR A 116 -4.54 -6.33 -3.53
CA THR A 116 -4.26 -5.03 -4.13
C THR A 116 -5.36 -4.02 -3.81
N ALA A 117 -6.63 -4.41 -3.82
CA ALA A 117 -7.74 -3.54 -3.46
C ALA A 117 -7.65 -3.05 -2.01
N VAL A 118 -7.38 -3.95 -1.05
CA VAL A 118 -7.22 -3.59 0.37
C VAL A 118 -6.05 -2.63 0.57
N ILE A 119 -4.90 -2.90 -0.06
CA ILE A 119 -3.73 -2.02 0.09
C ILE A 119 -3.94 -0.68 -0.60
N SER A 120 -4.61 -0.65 -1.75
CA SER A 120 -4.98 0.60 -2.42
C SER A 120 -5.87 1.47 -1.53
N ALA A 121 -6.84 0.88 -0.85
CA ALA A 121 -7.65 1.61 0.12
C ALA A 121 -6.82 2.19 1.27
N MET A 122 -5.85 1.43 1.80
CA MET A 122 -4.96 1.90 2.87
C MET A 122 -4.09 3.10 2.46
N ILE A 123 -3.74 3.23 1.18
CA ILE A 123 -2.93 4.36 0.68
C ILE A 123 -3.68 5.69 0.84
N TYR A 124 -5.00 5.68 0.79
CA TYR A 124 -5.80 6.91 0.93
C TYR A 124 -5.89 7.43 2.37
N TYR A 125 -5.78 6.59 3.40
CA TYR A 125 -5.92 7.02 4.79
C TYR A 125 -4.98 8.15 5.22
N PRO A 126 -3.67 8.13 4.91
CA PRO A 126 -2.79 9.26 5.22
C PRO A 126 -3.24 10.56 4.57
N PHE A 127 -3.76 10.52 3.34
CA PHE A 127 -4.27 11.71 2.65
C PHE A 127 -5.55 12.24 3.30
N VAL A 128 -6.44 11.36 3.75
CA VAL A 128 -7.63 11.74 4.50
C VAL A 128 -7.24 12.45 5.80
N VAL A 129 -6.24 11.93 6.52
CA VAL A 129 -5.74 12.56 7.75
C VAL A 129 -5.16 13.95 7.46
N VAL A 130 -4.32 14.09 6.42
CA VAL A 130 -3.77 15.40 6.01
C VAL A 130 -4.87 16.35 5.60
N PHE A 131 -5.86 15.90 4.85
CA PHE A 131 -7.01 16.69 4.44
C PHE A 131 -7.81 17.19 5.66
N LEU A 132 -8.12 16.29 6.61
CA LEU A 132 -8.81 16.65 7.85
C LEU A 132 -8.02 17.67 8.67
N MET A 133 -6.70 17.52 8.75
CA MET A 133 -5.83 18.50 9.42
C MET A 133 -5.88 19.86 8.72
N ALA A 134 -5.87 19.89 7.38
CA ALA A 134 -5.97 21.13 6.61
C ALA A 134 -7.35 21.81 6.79
N VAL A 135 -8.44 21.04 6.82
CA VAL A 135 -9.80 21.55 7.03
C VAL A 135 -9.98 22.04 8.48
N ALA A 136 -9.49 21.28 9.45
CA ALA A 136 -9.54 21.69 10.87
C ALA A 136 -8.81 23.01 11.11
N ARG A 137 -7.74 23.26 10.36
CA ARG A 137 -7.03 24.53 10.39
C ARG A 137 -7.90 25.71 9.99
N HIS A 138 -8.69 25.57 8.93
CA HIS A 138 -9.45 26.69 8.33
C HIS A 138 -10.47 27.31 9.28
N SER A 139 -11.06 26.54 10.20
CA SER A 139 -12.11 27.01 11.13
C SER A 139 -11.59 27.49 12.49
N TYR A 140 -10.41 27.07 12.94
CA TYR A 140 -9.90 27.36 14.28
C TYR A 140 -8.57 28.11 14.33
N PHE A 141 -7.80 28.14 13.23
CA PHE A 141 -6.40 28.57 13.24
C PHE A 141 -6.07 29.56 12.10
N ASP A 142 -6.81 30.63 11.97
CA ASP A 142 -6.59 31.69 10.97
C ASP A 142 -5.19 32.31 11.00
N ARG A 143 -4.42 32.07 12.06
CA ARG A 143 -3.08 32.65 12.29
C ARG A 143 -1.97 31.61 12.37
N TRP A 144 -2.22 30.41 11.89
CA TRP A 144 -1.22 29.34 11.92
C TRP A 144 -0.33 29.41 10.68
N ASP A 145 0.84 29.98 10.83
CA ASP A 145 1.84 29.94 9.77
C ASP A 145 2.39 28.51 9.65
N PHE A 146 2.13 27.91 8.49
CA PHE A 146 2.73 26.61 8.17
C PHE A 146 4.17 26.85 7.73
N PRO A 147 5.18 26.47 8.50
CA PRO A 147 6.55 26.60 8.08
C PRO A 147 6.80 25.75 6.84
N LEU A 148 7.56 26.30 5.89
CA LEU A 148 7.92 25.64 4.63
C LEU A 148 8.47 24.22 4.86
N GLY A 149 9.19 24.00 5.96
CA GLY A 149 9.70 22.69 6.35
C GLY A 149 8.59 21.65 6.60
N LEU A 150 7.50 22.05 7.25
CA LEU A 150 6.37 21.16 7.49
C LEU A 150 5.65 20.81 6.19
N MET A 151 5.46 21.80 5.30
CA MET A 151 4.91 21.56 3.96
C MET A 151 5.78 20.58 3.15
N ALA A 152 7.10 20.74 3.22
CA ALA A 152 8.04 19.85 2.55
C ALA A 152 7.94 18.42 3.10
N ILE A 153 7.87 18.25 4.42
CA ILE A 153 7.70 16.94 5.06
C ILE A 153 6.42 16.26 4.59
N PHE A 154 5.29 16.96 4.61
CA PHE A 154 4.00 16.41 4.14
C PHE A 154 4.01 16.14 2.64
N GLY A 155 4.58 17.03 1.83
CA GLY A 155 4.70 16.87 0.38
C GLY A 155 5.53 15.65 0.00
N VAL A 156 6.68 15.45 0.62
CA VAL A 156 7.54 14.27 0.40
C VAL A 156 6.82 12.98 0.82
N ASN A 157 6.15 12.98 1.96
CA ASN A 157 5.35 11.83 2.40
C ASN A 157 4.24 11.49 1.40
N ALA A 158 3.50 12.48 0.95
CA ALA A 158 2.43 12.31 -0.03
C ALA A 158 2.98 11.77 -1.36
N ALA A 159 4.05 12.34 -1.88
CA ALA A 159 4.71 11.89 -3.11
C ALA A 159 5.22 10.44 -2.98
N TYR A 160 5.80 10.08 -1.84
CA TYR A 160 6.30 8.75 -1.58
C TYR A 160 5.17 7.71 -1.50
N ALA A 161 4.06 8.02 -0.82
CA ALA A 161 2.89 7.13 -0.75
C ALA A 161 2.25 6.97 -2.12
N PHE A 162 2.04 8.06 -2.86
CA PHE A 162 1.47 8.04 -4.20
C PHE A 162 2.34 7.24 -5.18
N GLY A 163 3.65 7.46 -5.18
CA GLY A 163 4.60 6.73 -6.01
C GLY A 163 4.53 5.21 -5.76
N ASN A 164 4.51 4.79 -4.49
CA ASN A 164 4.35 3.36 -4.16
C ASN A 164 3.00 2.81 -4.62
N GLY A 165 1.92 3.57 -4.57
CA GLY A 165 0.60 3.20 -5.08
C GLY A 165 0.60 2.96 -6.60
N VAL A 166 1.22 3.87 -7.35
CA VAL A 166 1.37 3.75 -8.81
C VAL A 166 2.20 2.51 -9.17
N PHE A 167 3.31 2.26 -8.47
CA PHE A 167 4.13 1.08 -8.69
C PHE A 167 3.38 -0.22 -8.37
N LEU A 168 2.54 -0.24 -7.32
CA LEU A 168 1.71 -1.40 -7.01
C LEU A 168 0.70 -1.67 -8.12
N ARG A 169 0.01 -0.63 -8.58
CA ARG A 169 -0.97 -0.73 -9.68
C ARG A 169 -0.32 -1.28 -10.95
N ARG A 170 0.83 -0.74 -11.36
CA ARG A 170 1.59 -1.23 -12.52
C ARG A 170 1.98 -2.71 -12.37
N SER A 171 2.43 -3.11 -11.18
CA SER A 171 2.78 -4.52 -10.93
C SER A 171 1.56 -5.44 -11.00
N ALA A 172 0.40 -5.01 -10.51
CA ALA A 172 -0.85 -5.77 -10.60
C ALA A 172 -1.35 -5.87 -12.06
N GLU A 173 -1.25 -4.80 -12.84
CA GLU A 173 -1.60 -4.80 -14.27
C GLU A 173 -0.67 -5.74 -15.08
N GLN A 174 0.63 -5.74 -14.79
CA GLN A 174 1.58 -6.68 -15.41
C GLN A 174 1.23 -8.14 -15.08
N ALA A 175 0.91 -8.44 -13.81
CA ALA A 175 0.47 -9.77 -13.40
C ALA A 175 -0.81 -10.21 -14.12
N LYS A 176 -1.79 -9.30 -14.24
CA LYS A 176 -3.02 -9.57 -14.98
C LYS A 176 -2.75 -9.87 -16.45
N ARG A 177 -1.91 -9.08 -17.11
CA ARG A 177 -1.53 -9.30 -18.52
C ARG A 177 -0.82 -10.65 -18.71
N ALA A 178 0.12 -10.99 -17.82
CA ALA A 178 0.80 -12.29 -17.87
C ALA A 178 -0.18 -13.46 -17.73
N ALA A 179 -1.13 -13.39 -16.79
CA ALA A 179 -2.15 -14.42 -16.62
C ALA A 179 -3.06 -14.55 -17.86
N VAL A 180 -3.47 -13.44 -18.45
CA VAL A 180 -4.28 -13.45 -19.69
C VAL A 180 -3.53 -14.08 -20.87
N VAL A 181 -2.25 -13.76 -21.04
CA VAL A 181 -1.41 -14.35 -22.10
C VAL A 181 -1.27 -15.86 -21.90
N GLN A 182 -1.03 -16.31 -20.66
CA GLN A 182 -0.94 -17.74 -20.35
C GLN A 182 -2.26 -18.47 -20.63
N LEU A 183 -3.40 -17.91 -20.21
CA LEU A 183 -4.72 -18.46 -20.50
C LEU A 183 -4.98 -18.55 -22.02
N LYS A 184 -4.63 -17.50 -22.77
CA LYS A 184 -4.80 -17.48 -24.21
C LYS A 184 -3.94 -18.54 -24.89
N SER A 185 -2.67 -18.67 -24.54
CA SER A 185 -1.79 -19.71 -25.11
C SER A 185 -2.27 -21.13 -24.84
N ARG A 186 -2.89 -21.39 -23.69
CA ARG A 186 -3.51 -22.70 -23.38
C ARG A 186 -4.79 -22.93 -24.19
N LEU A 187 -5.63 -21.90 -24.37
CA LEU A 187 -6.82 -21.99 -25.21
C LEU A 187 -6.46 -22.27 -26.67
N ASP A 188 -5.44 -21.60 -27.20
CA ASP A 188 -4.94 -21.80 -28.56
C ASP A 188 -4.39 -23.24 -28.72
N GLY A 189 -3.70 -23.77 -27.71
CA GLY A 189 -3.24 -25.16 -27.67
C GLY A 189 -4.38 -26.17 -27.70
N LEU A 190 -5.44 -25.94 -26.91
CA LEU A 190 -6.61 -26.82 -26.89
C LEU A 190 -7.42 -26.76 -28.18
N SER A 191 -7.56 -25.58 -28.81
CA SER A 191 -8.25 -25.45 -30.11
C SER A 191 -7.50 -26.17 -31.23
N GLY A 192 -6.16 -26.15 -31.21
CA GLY A 192 -5.33 -26.95 -32.12
C GLY A 192 -5.53 -28.45 -31.96
N GLU A 193 -5.63 -28.94 -30.74
CA GLU A 193 -5.81 -30.38 -30.44
C GLU A 193 -7.20 -30.87 -30.85
N VAL A 194 -8.23 -30.04 -30.75
CA VAL A 194 -9.61 -30.36 -31.17
C VAL A 194 -9.72 -30.45 -32.69
N VAL A 195 -9.01 -29.59 -33.44
CA VAL A 195 -8.97 -29.60 -34.91
C VAL A 195 -8.28 -30.88 -35.38
N PHE A 196 -7.14 -31.29 -34.82
CA PHE A 196 -6.45 -32.53 -35.15
C PHE A 196 -7.26 -33.82 -34.85
N LYS A 197 -8.12 -33.78 -33.82
CA LYS A 197 -8.98 -34.91 -33.46
C LYS A 197 -10.21 -35.07 -34.37
N LYS A 198 -10.58 -34.04 -35.09
CA LYS A 198 -11.71 -34.05 -36.04
C LYS A 198 -11.32 -34.55 -37.46
N GLU A 199 -10.02 -34.53 -37.77
CA GLU A 199 -9.48 -35.01 -39.04
C GLU A 199 -9.02 -36.47 -39.05
N LYS A 200 -9.14 -37.16 -37.92
CA LYS A 200 -8.95 -38.62 -37.81
C LYS A 200 -10.30 -39.35 -37.64
#